data_d25d1c30fa4257faeb98b86222eb143a
#
_entry.id   d25d1c30fa4257faeb98b86222eb143a
#
_cell.length_a   1.000
_cell.length_b   1.000
_cell.length_c   1.000
_cell.angle_alpha   90.00
_cell.angle_beta   90.00
_cell.angle_gamma   90.00
#
_symmetry.space_group_name_H-M   'P 1'
#
loop_
_entity.id
_entity.type
_entity.pdbx_description
1 polymer ?
#
loop_
_entity_poly.entity_id
_entity_poly.type
_entity_poly.pdbx_seq_one_letter_code
_entity_poly.pdbx_strand_id
1 'polypeptide(L)'
;MTKEERLKKRHSAEKRFRFYGLASIFVALLFVLILVHNIFSKGSSAFMKTAINVEVFFDQELLEIKNGATEDQILEADFYDITIESLLKVFPAQDLDQENQLIDLFTTDAEIEIKRAFLENNNLIGKKINLEITASDDIDQLHKGNYPRDLPEDRRRISDFQLIIYDNLVENKKIIKNFNNYFFKNGDSRDPELAGIGCLL
;
A
#
# COMPACT_ATOMS: atom_id res chain seq x y z
N MET A 1 -11.40 -57.12 -45.64
CA MET A 1 -11.80 -56.02 -44.75
C MET A 1 -13.19 -55.60 -45.16
N THR A 2 -14.19 -55.94 -44.34
CA THR A 2 -15.61 -55.73 -44.62
C THR A 2 -15.96 -54.24 -44.54
N LYS A 3 -17.06 -53.84 -45.17
CA LYS A 3 -17.54 -52.45 -45.19
C LYS A 3 -17.80 -51.95 -43.75
N GLU A 4 -18.25 -52.79 -42.87
CA GLU A 4 -18.50 -52.50 -41.46
C GLU A 4 -17.25 -52.29 -40.63
N GLU A 5 -16.16 -53.03 -40.90
CA GLU A 5 -14.88 -52.82 -40.23
C GLU A 5 -14.26 -51.47 -40.58
N ARG A 6 -14.40 -50.98 -41.80
CA ARG A 6 -13.97 -49.65 -42.23
C ARG A 6 -14.77 -48.55 -41.55
N LEU A 7 -16.09 -48.74 -41.42
CA LEU A 7 -16.95 -47.79 -40.72
C LEU A 7 -16.61 -47.71 -39.23
N LYS A 8 -16.42 -48.81 -38.52
CA LYS A 8 -15.98 -48.83 -37.13
C LYS A 8 -14.63 -48.15 -36.92
N LYS A 9 -13.68 -48.36 -37.82
CA LYS A 9 -12.35 -47.66 -37.77
C LYS A 9 -12.49 -46.15 -37.94
N ARG A 10 -13.36 -45.69 -38.86
CA ARG A 10 -13.60 -44.25 -39.08
C ARG A 10 -14.28 -43.62 -37.86
N HIS A 11 -15.29 -44.21 -37.29
CA HIS A 11 -15.96 -43.72 -36.07
C HIS A 11 -15.03 -43.72 -34.86
N SER A 12 -14.17 -44.69 -34.70
CA SER A 12 -13.19 -44.71 -33.63
C SER A 12 -12.09 -43.63 -33.80
N ALA A 13 -11.67 -43.35 -35.06
CA ALA A 13 -10.75 -42.26 -35.35
C ALA A 13 -11.41 -40.88 -35.10
N GLU A 14 -12.69 -40.71 -35.50
CA GLU A 14 -13.45 -39.48 -35.25
C GLU A 14 -13.63 -39.20 -33.76
N LYS A 15 -13.99 -40.27 -32.98
CA LYS A 15 -14.09 -40.11 -31.52
C LYS A 15 -12.77 -39.68 -30.88
N ARG A 16 -11.65 -40.24 -31.29
CA ARG A 16 -10.32 -39.85 -30.81
C ARG A 16 -9.98 -38.42 -31.21
N PHE A 17 -10.27 -38.03 -32.45
CA PHE A 17 -10.04 -36.67 -32.92
C PHE A 17 -10.86 -35.64 -32.11
N ARG A 18 -12.15 -35.93 -31.88
CA ARG A 18 -13.00 -35.09 -31.02
C ARG A 18 -12.48 -35.01 -29.59
N PHE A 19 -12.03 -36.14 -29.04
CA PHE A 19 -11.43 -36.18 -27.71
C PHE A 19 -10.17 -35.32 -27.62
N TYR A 20 -9.24 -35.46 -28.58
CA TYR A 20 -8.04 -34.63 -28.60
C TYR A 20 -8.37 -33.14 -28.81
N GLY A 21 -9.35 -32.83 -29.65
CA GLY A 21 -9.81 -31.46 -29.83
C GLY A 21 -10.38 -30.85 -28.53
N LEU A 22 -11.24 -31.61 -27.84
CA LEU A 22 -11.76 -31.16 -26.54
C LEU A 22 -10.66 -31.07 -25.47
N ALA A 23 -9.76 -32.02 -25.42
CA ALA A 23 -8.64 -32.03 -24.49
C ALA A 23 -7.71 -30.81 -24.70
N SER A 24 -7.41 -30.48 -25.96
CA SER A 24 -6.58 -29.30 -26.26
C SER A 24 -7.26 -27.97 -25.89
N ILE A 25 -8.56 -27.85 -26.07
CA ILE A 25 -9.33 -26.67 -25.61
C ILE A 25 -9.30 -26.59 -24.09
N PHE A 26 -9.50 -27.70 -23.38
CA PHE A 26 -9.44 -27.74 -21.93
C PHE A 26 -8.05 -27.35 -21.40
N VAL A 27 -6.99 -27.86 -22.00
CA VAL A 27 -5.60 -27.50 -21.66
C VAL A 27 -5.35 -26.01 -21.90
N ALA A 28 -5.78 -25.47 -23.05
CA ALA A 28 -5.67 -24.03 -23.32
C ALA A 28 -6.41 -23.17 -22.28
N LEU A 29 -7.63 -23.57 -21.91
CA LEU A 29 -8.42 -22.89 -20.87
C LEU A 29 -7.72 -22.95 -19.51
N LEU A 30 -7.12 -24.09 -19.16
CA LEU A 30 -6.36 -24.25 -17.93
C LEU A 30 -5.16 -23.28 -17.89
N PHE A 31 -4.41 -23.14 -18.98
CA PHE A 31 -3.31 -22.16 -19.05
C PHE A 31 -3.80 -20.73 -18.89
N VAL A 32 -4.92 -20.37 -19.49
CA VAL A 32 -5.54 -19.03 -19.30
C VAL A 32 -5.92 -18.82 -17.84
N LEU A 33 -6.53 -19.82 -17.19
CA LEU A 33 -6.88 -19.72 -15.77
C LEU A 33 -5.64 -19.57 -14.86
N ILE A 34 -4.57 -20.31 -15.13
CA ILE A 34 -3.30 -20.18 -14.41
C ILE A 34 -2.72 -18.76 -14.61
N LEU A 35 -2.74 -18.24 -15.82
CA LEU A 35 -2.24 -16.90 -16.14
C LEU A 35 -3.05 -15.83 -15.40
N VAL A 36 -4.37 -15.91 -15.47
CA VAL A 36 -5.27 -14.99 -14.76
C VAL A 36 -5.05 -15.08 -13.24
N HIS A 37 -4.96 -16.30 -12.69
CA HIS A 37 -4.67 -16.49 -11.28
C HIS A 37 -3.34 -15.85 -10.86
N ASN A 38 -2.27 -16.03 -11.65
CA ASN A 38 -0.97 -15.41 -11.37
C ASN A 38 -1.02 -13.88 -11.41
N ILE A 39 -1.75 -13.29 -12.37
CA ILE A 39 -1.93 -11.85 -12.46
C ILE A 39 -2.67 -11.33 -11.21
N PHE A 40 -3.79 -11.95 -10.85
CA PHE A 40 -4.56 -11.53 -9.66
C PHE A 40 -3.78 -11.75 -8.36
N SER A 41 -3.10 -12.87 -8.21
CA SER A 41 -2.33 -13.18 -7.00
C SER A 41 -1.20 -12.19 -6.75
N LYS A 42 -0.49 -11.77 -7.81
CA LYS A 42 0.61 -10.79 -7.71
C LYS A 42 0.13 -9.35 -7.72
N GLY A 43 -0.93 -9.04 -8.49
CA GLY A 43 -1.46 -7.70 -8.64
C GLY A 43 -2.37 -7.25 -7.50
N SER A 44 -2.98 -8.18 -6.76
CA SER A 44 -3.92 -7.83 -5.69
C SER A 44 -3.28 -7.02 -4.55
N SER A 45 -1.98 -7.22 -4.29
CA SER A 45 -1.24 -6.46 -3.29
C SER A 45 -1.11 -4.96 -3.64
N ALA A 46 -1.17 -4.60 -4.93
CA ALA A 46 -1.12 -3.20 -5.38
C ALA A 46 -2.39 -2.42 -4.98
N PHE A 47 -3.52 -3.11 -4.77
CA PHE A 47 -4.76 -2.48 -4.31
C PHE A 47 -4.82 -2.30 -2.79
N MET A 48 -3.80 -2.72 -2.08
CA MET A 48 -3.69 -2.56 -0.63
C MET A 48 -2.50 -1.66 -0.31
N LYS A 49 -2.69 -0.73 0.60
CA LYS A 49 -1.62 0.11 1.16
C LYS A 49 -1.46 -0.16 2.64
N THR A 50 -0.25 0.00 3.12
CA THR A 50 0.07 -0.06 4.55
C THR A 50 -0.05 1.34 5.13
N ALA A 51 -0.68 1.46 6.30
CA ALA A 51 -0.76 2.69 7.06
C ALA A 51 -0.30 2.43 8.50
N ILE A 52 0.21 3.46 9.14
CA ILE A 52 0.64 3.45 10.54
C ILE A 52 -0.29 4.34 11.34
N ASN A 53 -0.83 3.80 12.44
CA ASN A 53 -1.68 4.56 13.35
C ASN A 53 -0.82 5.43 14.27
N VAL A 54 -0.94 6.76 14.14
CA VAL A 54 -0.17 7.77 14.86
C VAL A 54 -1.10 8.67 15.64
N GLU A 55 -0.77 8.96 16.91
CA GLU A 55 -1.46 9.97 17.71
C GLU A 55 -0.95 11.35 17.30
N VAL A 56 -1.80 12.17 16.71
CA VAL A 56 -1.52 13.55 16.30
C VAL A 56 -2.15 14.52 17.28
N PHE A 57 -1.36 15.45 17.79
CA PHE A 57 -1.84 16.55 18.63
C PHE A 57 -1.84 17.85 17.83
N PHE A 58 -3.00 18.44 17.62
CA PHE A 58 -3.13 19.70 16.88
C PHE A 58 -2.87 20.89 17.79
N ASP A 59 -1.60 21.21 17.95
CA ASP A 59 -1.17 22.33 18.79
C ASP A 59 -1.50 23.65 18.11
N GLN A 60 -2.17 24.54 18.85
CA GLN A 60 -2.57 25.85 18.36
C GLN A 60 -1.37 26.78 18.14
N GLU A 61 -0.31 26.64 18.95
CA GLU A 61 0.87 27.50 18.86
C GLU A 61 1.70 27.15 17.62
N LEU A 62 1.82 25.85 17.32
CA LEU A 62 2.54 25.37 16.13
C LEU A 62 1.78 25.66 14.83
N LEU A 63 0.45 25.52 14.84
CA LEU A 63 -0.35 25.80 13.64
C LEU A 63 -0.56 27.30 13.38
N GLU A 64 -0.37 28.15 14.39
CA GLU A 64 -0.66 29.60 14.33
C GLU A 64 -2.09 29.95 13.92
N ILE A 65 -3.03 28.98 14.02
CA ILE A 65 -4.45 29.16 13.68
C ILE A 65 -5.34 28.98 14.90
N LYS A 66 -6.53 29.61 14.86
CA LYS A 66 -7.53 29.55 15.94
C LYS A 66 -8.67 28.61 15.59
N ASN A 67 -9.39 28.16 16.63
CA ASN A 67 -10.63 27.44 16.41
C ASN A 67 -11.60 28.25 15.54
N GLY A 68 -12.14 27.60 14.50
CA GLY A 68 -13.02 28.25 13.53
C GLY A 68 -12.29 28.99 12.40
N ALA A 69 -11.01 28.67 12.18
CA ALA A 69 -10.27 29.14 11.01
C ALA A 69 -11.01 28.81 9.69
N THR A 70 -10.91 29.72 8.73
CA THR A 70 -11.45 29.48 7.38
C THR A 70 -10.62 28.44 6.63
N GLU A 71 -11.20 27.83 5.60
CA GLU A 71 -10.50 26.86 4.75
C GLU A 71 -9.20 27.46 4.18
N ASP A 72 -9.25 28.70 3.71
CA ASP A 72 -8.05 29.40 3.18
C ASP A 72 -6.95 29.52 4.25
N GLN A 73 -7.29 29.88 5.49
CA GLN A 73 -6.32 29.96 6.59
C GLN A 73 -5.72 28.60 6.94
N ILE A 74 -6.50 27.52 6.85
CA ILE A 74 -6.01 26.16 7.07
C ILE A 74 -5.10 25.73 5.91
N LEU A 75 -5.44 26.09 4.69
CA LEU A 75 -4.62 25.78 3.52
C LEU A 75 -3.26 26.48 3.53
N GLU A 76 -3.19 27.69 4.08
CA GLU A 76 -1.93 28.47 4.24
C GLU A 76 -1.12 28.03 5.47
N ALA A 77 -1.74 27.36 6.46
CA ALA A 77 -1.05 26.94 7.68
C ALA A 77 0.00 25.85 7.40
N ASP A 78 1.10 25.94 8.14
CA ASP A 78 2.18 24.97 8.10
C ASP A 78 1.86 23.79 9.05
N PHE A 79 1.71 22.62 8.49
CA PHE A 79 1.48 21.37 9.23
C PHE A 79 2.77 20.56 9.41
N TYR A 80 3.91 21.06 8.89
CA TYR A 80 5.16 20.32 8.93
C TYR A 80 5.61 20.00 10.35
N ASP A 81 5.67 21.01 11.24
CA ASP A 81 6.13 20.82 12.61
C ASP A 81 5.25 19.85 13.40
N ILE A 82 3.92 19.95 13.25
CA ILE A 82 2.99 19.00 13.86
C ILE A 82 3.19 17.60 13.33
N THR A 83 3.41 17.46 12.03
CA THR A 83 3.68 16.17 11.40
C THR A 83 4.95 15.56 11.99
N ILE A 84 6.06 16.27 11.96
CA ILE A 84 7.33 15.79 12.50
C ILE A 84 7.20 15.43 13.99
N GLU A 85 6.63 16.31 14.81
CA GLU A 85 6.40 16.02 16.24
C GLU A 85 5.59 14.76 16.47
N SER A 86 4.53 14.57 15.67
CA SER A 86 3.65 13.40 15.78
C SER A 86 4.35 12.11 15.37
N LEU A 87 5.18 12.15 14.33
CA LEU A 87 5.93 11.00 13.86
C LEU A 87 7.05 10.63 14.85
N LEU A 88 7.78 11.62 15.37
CA LEU A 88 8.85 11.41 16.35
C LEU A 88 8.34 10.91 17.72
N LYS A 89 7.09 11.20 18.08
CA LYS A 89 6.46 10.65 19.29
C LYS A 89 6.20 9.15 19.21
N VAL A 90 6.23 8.56 18.01
CA VAL A 90 6.09 7.10 17.85
C VAL A 90 7.27 6.39 18.51
N PHE A 91 8.50 6.93 18.34
CA PHE A 91 9.72 6.47 19.01
C PHE A 91 10.68 7.64 19.26
N PRO A 92 11.35 7.69 20.42
CA PRO A 92 12.36 8.70 20.69
C PRO A 92 13.62 8.43 19.84
N ALA A 93 13.99 9.40 19.00
CA ALA A 93 15.26 9.40 18.30
C ALA A 93 16.38 9.88 19.24
N GLN A 94 17.60 9.32 19.09
CA GLN A 94 18.77 9.70 19.87
C GLN A 94 19.64 10.74 19.16
N ASP A 95 19.54 10.77 17.83
CA ASP A 95 20.30 11.68 16.98
C ASP A 95 19.50 12.00 15.69
N LEU A 96 20.03 12.93 14.90
CA LEU A 96 19.40 13.37 13.64
C LEU A 96 19.31 12.26 12.60
N ASP A 97 20.20 11.28 12.61
CA ASP A 97 20.15 10.18 11.67
C ASP A 97 18.97 9.26 11.97
N GLN A 98 18.76 8.92 13.25
CA GLN A 98 17.58 8.16 13.69
C GLN A 98 16.29 8.93 13.48
N GLU A 99 16.30 10.26 13.64
CA GLU A 99 15.14 11.11 13.35
C GLU A 99 14.74 11.02 11.88
N ASN A 100 15.70 11.15 10.97
CA ASN A 100 15.45 11.00 9.54
C ASN A 100 14.94 9.58 9.21
N GLN A 101 15.54 8.55 9.79
CA GLN A 101 15.10 7.17 9.59
C GLN A 101 13.68 6.91 10.11
N LEU A 102 13.23 7.62 11.16
CA LEU A 102 11.84 7.58 11.63
C LEU A 102 10.87 8.24 10.66
N ILE A 103 11.24 9.40 10.14
CA ILE A 103 10.44 10.12 9.15
C ILE A 103 10.30 9.29 7.87
N ASP A 104 11.37 8.62 7.45
CA ASP A 104 11.39 7.73 6.28
C ASP A 104 10.50 6.47 6.42
N LEU A 105 9.92 6.21 7.59
CA LEU A 105 8.89 5.17 7.72
C LEU A 105 7.55 5.57 7.08
N PHE A 106 7.35 6.86 6.83
CA PHE A 106 6.11 7.44 6.34
C PHE A 106 6.27 8.00 4.94
N THR A 107 5.14 8.11 4.23
CA THR A 107 5.13 8.79 2.93
C THR A 107 5.52 10.27 3.07
N THR A 108 6.10 10.85 2.02
CA THR A 108 6.42 12.27 1.96
C THR A 108 5.17 13.17 2.06
N ASP A 109 4.00 12.63 1.72
CA ASP A 109 2.71 13.33 1.81
C ASP A 109 2.03 13.22 3.20
N ALA A 110 2.73 12.73 4.23
CA ALA A 110 2.18 12.60 5.59
C ALA A 110 1.57 13.92 6.12
N GLU A 111 2.23 15.05 5.84
CA GLU A 111 1.72 16.39 6.16
C GLU A 111 0.37 16.67 5.49
N ILE A 112 0.24 16.30 4.21
CA ILE A 112 -1.00 16.51 3.45
C ILE A 112 -2.13 15.64 4.01
N GLU A 113 -1.83 14.42 4.46
CA GLU A 113 -2.81 13.54 5.09
C GLU A 113 -3.31 14.12 6.42
N ILE A 114 -2.41 14.65 7.26
CA ILE A 114 -2.76 15.32 8.53
C ILE A 114 -3.57 16.59 8.29
N LYS A 115 -3.14 17.42 7.34
CA LYS A 115 -3.85 18.64 6.92
C LYS A 115 -5.26 18.34 6.42
N ARG A 116 -5.43 17.30 5.62
CA ARG A 116 -6.74 16.84 5.13
C ARG A 116 -7.66 16.41 6.27
N ALA A 117 -7.16 15.66 7.25
CA ALA A 117 -7.94 15.25 8.42
C ALA A 117 -8.41 16.48 9.23
N PHE A 118 -7.59 17.52 9.30
CA PHE A 118 -7.96 18.77 9.94
C PHE A 118 -9.03 19.54 9.14
N LEU A 119 -8.95 19.57 7.81
CA LEU A 119 -9.96 20.20 6.95
C LEU A 119 -11.33 19.52 7.07
N GLU A 120 -11.34 18.19 7.24
CA GLU A 120 -12.58 17.44 7.44
C GLU A 120 -13.25 17.77 8.81
N ASN A 121 -12.45 18.20 9.79
CA ASN A 121 -12.94 18.56 11.13
C ASN A 121 -12.13 19.71 11.75
N ASN A 122 -12.56 20.94 11.53
CA ASN A 122 -11.88 22.16 11.98
C ASN A 122 -11.86 22.34 13.52
N ASN A 123 -12.50 21.45 14.29
CA ASN A 123 -12.54 21.52 15.76
C ASN A 123 -11.49 20.62 16.43
N LEU A 124 -10.38 20.35 15.76
CA LEU A 124 -9.31 19.49 16.28
C LEU A 124 -8.23 20.24 17.06
N ILE A 125 -8.20 21.58 17.02
CA ILE A 125 -7.22 22.39 17.79
C ILE A 125 -7.29 22.03 19.28
N GLY A 126 -6.13 21.77 19.86
CA GLY A 126 -5.98 21.35 21.25
C GLY A 126 -6.40 19.92 21.54
N LYS A 127 -6.71 19.13 20.52
CA LYS A 127 -7.12 17.72 20.67
C LYS A 127 -6.07 16.77 20.11
N LYS A 128 -6.06 15.59 20.72
CA LYS A 128 -5.31 14.42 20.24
C LYS A 128 -6.24 13.50 19.51
N ILE A 129 -5.88 13.08 18.32
CA ILE A 129 -6.60 12.05 17.56
C ILE A 129 -5.64 11.02 17.01
N ASN A 130 -6.13 9.82 16.78
CA ASN A 130 -5.38 8.80 16.08
C ASN A 130 -5.68 8.91 14.59
N LEU A 131 -4.64 9.07 13.79
CA LEU A 131 -4.72 9.11 12.33
C LEU A 131 -3.97 7.91 11.73
N GLU A 132 -4.50 7.40 10.64
CA GLU A 132 -3.86 6.38 9.82
C GLU A 132 -3.06 7.06 8.71
N ILE A 133 -1.75 7.22 8.94
CA ILE A 133 -0.85 7.86 7.99
C ILE A 133 -0.22 6.78 7.11
N THR A 134 -0.17 7.03 5.82
CA THR A 134 0.38 6.08 4.85
C THR A 134 1.86 5.84 5.13
N ALA A 135 2.25 4.55 5.20
CA ALA A 135 3.65 4.16 5.33
C ALA A 135 4.40 4.38 4.00
N SER A 136 5.71 4.57 4.07
CA SER A 136 6.56 4.65 2.88
C SER A 136 6.52 3.35 2.07
N ASP A 137 6.92 3.41 0.79
CA ASP A 137 6.99 2.24 -0.09
C ASP A 137 7.85 1.12 0.52
N ASP A 138 8.99 1.47 1.10
CA ASP A 138 9.89 0.49 1.69
C ASP A 138 9.23 -0.27 2.85
N ILE A 139 8.45 0.39 3.69
CA ILE A 139 7.69 -0.23 4.79
C ILE A 139 6.50 -1.02 4.24
N ASP A 140 5.82 -0.52 3.22
CA ASP A 140 4.73 -1.23 2.56
C ASP A 140 5.22 -2.54 1.92
N GLN A 141 6.35 -2.50 1.20
CA GLN A 141 6.97 -3.69 0.59
C GLN A 141 7.47 -4.68 1.64
N LEU A 142 8.05 -4.18 2.75
CA LEU A 142 8.42 -5.04 3.87
C LEU A 142 7.19 -5.75 4.46
N HIS A 143 6.11 -5.01 4.70
CA HIS A 143 4.88 -5.54 5.28
C HIS A 143 4.16 -6.52 4.35
N LYS A 144 4.28 -6.35 3.04
CA LYS A 144 3.81 -7.29 2.01
C LYS A 144 4.70 -8.53 1.85
N GLY A 145 5.87 -8.56 2.51
CA GLY A 145 6.83 -9.67 2.45
C GLY A 145 7.65 -9.70 1.16
N ASN A 146 7.73 -8.58 0.44
CA ASN A 146 8.51 -8.47 -0.79
C ASN A 146 9.99 -8.16 -0.53
N TYR A 147 10.32 -7.63 0.66
CA TYR A 147 11.70 -7.35 1.04
C TYR A 147 12.24 -8.41 2.00
N PRO A 148 13.41 -9.01 1.69
CA PRO A 148 14.04 -10.00 2.55
C PRO A 148 14.59 -9.32 3.81
N ARG A 149 14.34 -9.93 4.97
CA ARG A 149 14.81 -9.45 6.28
C ARG A 149 16.17 -10.02 6.68
N ASP A 150 16.55 -11.15 6.06
CA ASP A 150 17.71 -11.95 6.45
C ASP A 150 19.03 -11.45 5.86
N LEU A 151 18.98 -10.41 5.01
CA LEU A 151 20.17 -9.82 4.41
C LEU A 151 20.87 -8.89 5.40
N PRO A 152 22.21 -8.75 5.31
CA PRO A 152 22.96 -7.71 6.00
C PRO A 152 22.42 -6.31 5.67
N GLU A 153 22.54 -5.37 6.61
CA GLU A 153 21.98 -4.02 6.49
C GLU A 153 22.45 -3.28 5.21
N ASP A 154 23.73 -3.46 4.83
CA ASP A 154 24.32 -2.88 3.62
C ASP A 154 23.67 -3.37 2.30
N ARG A 155 22.87 -4.43 2.36
CA ARG A 155 22.15 -5.02 1.22
C ARG A 155 20.64 -4.92 1.33
N ARG A 156 20.15 -4.24 2.35
CA ARG A 156 18.71 -3.98 2.55
C ARG A 156 18.41 -2.51 2.28
N ARG A 157 17.15 -2.22 1.96
CA ARG A 157 16.64 -0.85 1.87
C ARG A 157 16.28 -0.27 3.23
N ILE A 158 16.03 -1.14 4.20
CA ILE A 158 15.55 -0.79 5.54
C ILE A 158 16.69 -1.06 6.52
N SER A 159 16.99 -0.10 7.39
CA SER A 159 18.03 -0.22 8.41
C SER A 159 17.63 -1.17 9.54
N ASP A 160 18.60 -1.59 10.36
CA ASP A 160 18.31 -2.37 11.56
C ASP A 160 17.44 -1.59 12.55
N PHE A 161 17.67 -0.29 12.67
CA PHE A 161 16.86 0.60 13.50
C PHE A 161 15.40 0.66 13.03
N GLN A 162 15.17 0.85 11.73
CA GLN A 162 13.83 0.85 11.16
C GLN A 162 13.12 -0.50 11.32
N LEU A 163 13.84 -1.63 11.23
CA LEU A 163 13.27 -2.95 11.47
C LEU A 163 12.80 -3.12 12.94
N ILE A 164 13.58 -2.66 13.91
CA ILE A 164 13.20 -2.70 15.33
C ILE A 164 11.90 -1.92 15.55
N ILE A 165 11.79 -0.74 14.95
CA ILE A 165 10.59 0.08 15.06
C ILE A 165 9.40 -0.58 14.38
N TYR A 166 9.60 -1.08 13.16
CA TYR A 166 8.58 -1.81 12.44
C TYR A 166 8.04 -3.00 13.23
N ASP A 167 8.90 -3.81 13.84
CA ASP A 167 8.49 -4.96 14.65
C ASP A 167 7.67 -4.51 15.87
N ASN A 168 8.08 -3.44 16.54
CA ASN A 168 7.32 -2.87 17.65
C ASN A 168 5.94 -2.36 17.19
N LEU A 169 5.86 -1.70 16.04
CA LEU A 169 4.59 -1.24 15.47
C LEU A 169 3.65 -2.42 15.16
N VAL A 170 4.19 -3.52 14.63
CA VAL A 170 3.44 -4.76 14.37
C VAL A 170 2.93 -5.38 15.66
N GLU A 171 3.78 -5.53 16.68
CA GLU A 171 3.43 -6.08 18.00
C GLU A 171 2.32 -5.27 18.68
N ASN A 172 2.40 -3.94 18.58
CA ASN A 172 1.40 -3.02 19.14
C ASN A 172 0.17 -2.83 18.24
N LYS A 173 0.04 -3.58 17.14
CA LYS A 173 -1.07 -3.50 16.19
C LYS A 173 -1.31 -2.10 15.63
N LYS A 174 -0.25 -1.33 15.48
CA LYS A 174 -0.29 0.02 14.91
C LYS A 174 -0.17 0.03 13.39
N ILE A 175 0.24 -1.08 12.77
CA ILE A 175 0.28 -1.24 11.31
C ILE A 175 -1.05 -1.81 10.83
N ILE A 176 -1.64 -1.13 9.85
CA ILE A 176 -2.96 -1.45 9.30
C ILE A 176 -2.84 -1.59 7.79
N LYS A 177 -3.55 -2.58 7.22
CA LYS A 177 -3.70 -2.71 5.77
C LYS A 177 -5.04 -2.14 5.35
N ASN A 178 -5.00 -1.14 4.49
CA ASN A 178 -6.18 -0.48 3.94
C ASN A 178 -6.28 -0.69 2.43
N PHE A 179 -7.49 -0.58 1.91
CA PHE A 179 -7.68 -0.53 0.47
C PHE A 179 -7.13 0.78 -0.09
N ASN A 180 -6.29 0.70 -1.13
CA ASN A 180 -5.67 1.86 -1.73
C ASN A 180 -6.64 2.62 -2.65
N ASN A 181 -7.44 3.49 -2.06
CA ASN A 181 -8.34 4.38 -2.81
C ASN A 181 -7.57 5.39 -3.68
N TYR A 182 -6.32 5.69 -3.36
CA TYR A 182 -5.49 6.62 -4.12
C TYR A 182 -5.23 6.11 -5.52
N PHE A 183 -5.12 4.78 -5.69
CA PHE A 183 -4.99 4.16 -7.01
C PHE A 183 -6.06 4.61 -8.01
N PHE A 184 -7.30 4.87 -7.54
CA PHE A 184 -8.41 5.29 -8.40
C PHE A 184 -8.62 6.80 -8.48
N LYS A 185 -8.13 7.56 -7.50
CA LYS A 185 -8.43 8.99 -7.35
C LYS A 185 -7.25 9.89 -7.69
N ASN A 186 -6.04 9.44 -7.38
CA ASN A 186 -4.85 10.24 -7.59
C ASN A 186 -4.36 10.13 -9.03
N GLY A 187 -3.61 11.15 -9.44
CA GLY A 187 -2.83 11.14 -10.66
C GLY A 187 -1.48 10.47 -10.48
N ASP A 188 -0.54 10.89 -11.32
CA ASP A 188 0.87 10.47 -11.20
C ASP A 188 1.50 11.08 -9.94
N SER A 189 2.31 10.29 -9.23
CA SER A 189 3.07 10.69 -8.06
C SER A 189 4.47 10.09 -8.11
N ARG A 190 5.43 10.75 -7.45
CA ARG A 190 6.79 10.22 -7.28
C ARG A 190 6.79 9.04 -6.30
N ASP A 191 5.88 9.06 -5.34
CA ASP A 191 5.72 8.01 -4.33
C ASP A 191 4.76 6.94 -4.84
N PRO A 192 5.22 5.71 -5.08
CA PRO A 192 4.43 4.64 -5.69
C PRO A 192 3.12 4.33 -4.94
N GLU A 193 3.14 4.45 -3.60
CA GLU A 193 1.98 4.22 -2.74
C GLU A 193 0.86 5.24 -2.90
N LEU A 194 1.19 6.42 -3.44
CA LEU A 194 0.26 7.52 -3.69
C LEU A 194 -0.12 7.66 -5.16
N ALA A 195 0.59 6.98 -6.06
CA ALA A 195 0.32 7.03 -7.50
C ALA A 195 -1.00 6.34 -7.84
N GLY A 196 -1.70 6.89 -8.83
CA GLY A 196 -2.98 6.37 -9.29
C GLY A 196 -3.29 6.65 -10.75
N ILE A 197 -4.43 6.16 -11.20
CA ILE A 197 -4.92 6.30 -12.59
C ILE A 197 -5.99 7.39 -12.72
N GLY A 198 -6.25 8.17 -11.66
CA GLY A 198 -7.34 9.14 -11.61
C GLY A 198 -7.29 10.23 -12.68
N CYS A 199 -6.12 10.55 -13.24
CA CYS A 199 -5.99 11.49 -14.36
C CYS A 199 -6.39 10.89 -15.72
N LEU A 200 -6.64 9.58 -15.79
CA LEU A 200 -6.99 8.86 -17.02
C LEU A 200 -8.51 8.62 -17.15
N LEU A 201 -9.26 8.96 -16.11
CA LEU A 201 -10.73 8.87 -16.03
C LEU A 201 -11.37 10.25 -16.06
#